data_468661068b6a724a59583b0e4c0ee763
#
_entry.id   468661068b6a724a59583b0e4c0ee763
#
_cell.length_a   1.000
_cell.length_b   1.000
_cell.length_c   1.000
_cell.angle_alpha   90.00
_cell.angle_beta   90.00
_cell.angle_gamma   90.00
#
_symmetry.space_group_name_H-M   'P 1'
#
loop_
_entity.id
_entity.type
_entity.pdbx_description
1 polymer ?
#
loop_
_entity_poly.entity_id
_entity_poly.type
_entity_poly.pdbx_seq_one_letter_code
_entity_poly.pdbx_strand_id
1 'polypeptide(L)'
;GIIGASAAYFLSKEGRKVKVIERDPTYKNASFPLSLGGFRRQFFQKENILLGKFAKEFIFNISETLKTEKNPNPTASMVANGYLLMFGPEHADEQYKALENHKACDAGTKNIKGTELSKYFPYVNSDGIETATFTDNKTEGWIDPFMFHAALKSKAIELGAEFVKGEIKSLSDV
;
A
#
# COMPACT_ATOMS: atom_id res chain seq x y z
N GLY A 1 3.70 3.85 14.01
CA GLY A 1 3.90 3.83 12.57
C GLY A 1 2.59 3.68 11.80
N ILE A 2 2.64 3.34 10.52
CA ILE A 2 1.46 3.33 9.62
C ILE A 2 0.33 2.39 10.09
N ILE A 3 0.66 1.21 10.58
CA ILE A 3 -0.35 0.25 11.07
C ILE A 3 -1.14 0.85 12.23
N GLY A 4 -0.46 1.45 13.21
CA GLY A 4 -1.11 2.11 14.34
C GLY A 4 -1.94 3.33 13.93
N ALA A 5 -1.45 4.15 12.99
CA ALA A 5 -2.19 5.30 12.48
C ALA A 5 -3.44 4.88 11.69
N SER A 6 -3.35 3.81 10.88
CA SER A 6 -4.49 3.24 10.16
C SER A 6 -5.53 2.66 11.12
N ALA A 7 -5.10 1.86 12.09
CA ALA A 7 -6.00 1.31 13.12
C ALA A 7 -6.70 2.44 13.89
N ALA A 8 -5.95 3.49 14.29
CA ALA A 8 -6.51 4.64 14.96
C ALA A 8 -7.57 5.35 14.11
N TYR A 9 -7.27 5.58 12.83
CA TYR A 9 -8.23 6.19 11.91
C TYR A 9 -9.54 5.39 11.82
N PHE A 10 -9.45 4.09 11.50
CA PHE A 10 -10.65 3.28 11.31
C PHE A 10 -11.45 3.09 12.60
N LEU A 11 -10.80 2.85 13.73
CA LEU A 11 -11.48 2.70 15.02
C LEU A 11 -12.12 4.01 15.48
N SER A 12 -11.45 5.15 15.33
CA SER A 12 -12.02 6.45 15.69
C SER A 12 -13.18 6.83 14.77
N LYS A 13 -13.12 6.46 13.47
CA LYS A 13 -14.22 6.63 12.54
C LYS A 13 -15.49 5.87 12.98
N GLU A 14 -15.31 4.71 13.65
CA GLU A 14 -16.39 3.93 14.26
C GLU A 14 -16.79 4.41 15.67
N GLY A 15 -16.31 5.59 16.08
CA GLY A 15 -16.64 6.19 17.39
C GLY A 15 -15.92 5.55 18.58
N ARG A 16 -14.89 4.73 18.36
CA ARG A 16 -14.12 4.13 19.45
C ARG A 16 -13.15 5.14 20.04
N LYS A 17 -12.97 5.09 21.36
CA LYS A 17 -11.91 5.83 22.05
C LYS A 17 -10.58 5.13 21.79
N VAL A 18 -9.63 5.84 21.17
CA VAL A 18 -8.36 5.27 20.73
C VAL A 18 -7.20 6.07 21.32
N LYS A 19 -6.23 5.36 21.89
CA LYS A 19 -4.94 5.93 22.30
C LYS A 19 -3.82 5.18 21.60
N VAL A 20 -2.99 5.89 20.84
CA VAL A 20 -1.79 5.37 20.19
C VAL A 20 -0.58 5.77 21.02
N ILE A 21 0.18 4.77 21.44
CA ILE A 21 1.43 4.97 22.19
C ILE A 21 2.59 4.79 21.21
N GLU A 22 3.38 5.85 21.02
CA GLU A 22 4.48 5.86 20.08
C GLU A 22 5.78 6.24 20.77
N ARG A 23 6.78 5.38 20.65
CA ARG A 23 8.09 5.57 21.26
C ARG A 23 8.84 6.76 20.64
N ASP A 24 8.79 6.85 19.31
CA ASP A 24 9.42 7.95 18.56
C ASP A 24 8.38 8.71 17.74
N PRO A 25 7.81 9.81 18.29
CA PRO A 25 6.83 10.63 17.55
C PRO A 25 7.32 11.26 16.26
N THR A 26 8.63 11.24 16.00
CA THR A 26 9.22 11.71 14.74
C THR A 26 9.13 10.66 13.63
N TYR A 27 8.90 9.40 13.99
CA TYR A 27 8.88 8.24 13.08
C TYR A 27 10.16 8.05 12.26
N LYS A 28 11.28 8.67 12.65
CA LYS A 28 12.53 8.65 11.91
C LYS A 28 13.05 7.23 11.59
N ASN A 29 12.80 6.30 12.51
CA ASN A 29 13.24 4.91 12.40
C ASN A 29 12.07 3.94 12.11
N ALA A 30 10.90 4.45 11.80
CA ALA A 30 9.76 3.59 11.46
C ALA A 30 9.91 3.03 10.03
N SER A 31 9.57 1.75 9.85
CA SER A 31 9.76 1.06 8.56
C SER A 31 9.03 1.70 7.39
N PHE A 32 7.81 2.21 7.63
CA PHE A 32 7.00 2.75 6.54
C PHE A 32 7.58 4.04 5.94
N PRO A 33 7.98 5.08 6.70
CA PRO A 33 8.65 6.25 6.14
C PRO A 33 9.97 5.94 5.43
N LEU A 34 10.65 4.84 5.80
CA LEU A 34 11.89 4.39 5.18
C LEU A 34 11.66 3.48 3.97
N SER A 35 10.41 3.20 3.62
CA SER A 35 10.07 2.36 2.47
C SER A 35 9.97 3.18 1.18
N LEU A 36 9.88 2.48 0.04
CA LEU A 36 9.61 3.11 -1.27
C LEU A 36 8.15 3.54 -1.43
N GLY A 37 7.28 3.26 -0.47
CA GLY A 37 5.86 3.62 -0.53
C GLY A 37 5.08 2.94 -1.66
N GLY A 38 5.56 1.80 -2.17
CA GLY A 38 4.91 1.09 -3.26
C GLY A 38 3.55 0.52 -2.87
N PHE A 39 2.58 0.65 -3.75
CA PHE A 39 1.26 0.00 -3.63
C PHE A 39 0.93 -0.75 -4.92
N ARG A 40 0.46 -1.99 -4.76
CA ARG A 40 0.14 -2.88 -5.89
C ARG A 40 -1.01 -3.82 -5.57
N ARG A 41 -1.50 -4.52 -6.60
CA ARG A 41 -2.54 -5.57 -6.52
C ARG A 41 -2.03 -6.94 -6.95
N GLN A 42 -0.86 -7.00 -7.56
CA GLN A 42 -0.23 -8.23 -8.06
C GLN A 42 0.38 -9.03 -6.90
N PHE A 43 -0.45 -9.85 -6.24
CA PHE A 43 -0.05 -10.78 -5.16
C PHE A 43 -0.51 -12.19 -5.47
N PHE A 44 0.12 -13.19 -4.85
CA PHE A 44 -0.25 -14.60 -5.04
C PHE A 44 -1.58 -14.95 -4.35
N GLN A 45 -1.84 -14.43 -3.15
CA GLN A 45 -3.03 -14.73 -2.37
C GLN A 45 -4.17 -13.74 -2.67
N LYS A 46 -5.41 -14.27 -2.72
CA LYS A 46 -6.62 -13.48 -2.96
C LYS A 46 -6.81 -12.35 -1.95
N GLU A 47 -6.55 -12.63 -0.69
CA GLU A 47 -6.70 -11.68 0.42
C GLU A 47 -5.81 -10.46 0.20
N ASN A 48 -4.56 -10.67 -0.22
CA ASN A 48 -3.62 -9.59 -0.49
C ASN A 48 -4.01 -8.78 -1.75
N ILE A 49 -4.58 -9.46 -2.77
CA ILE A 49 -5.11 -8.76 -3.95
C ILE A 49 -6.28 -7.85 -3.55
N LEU A 50 -7.21 -8.36 -2.74
CA LEU A 50 -8.36 -7.60 -2.26
C LEU A 50 -7.94 -6.42 -1.38
N LEU A 51 -6.97 -6.64 -0.47
CA LEU A 51 -6.37 -5.56 0.33
C LEU A 51 -5.69 -4.51 -0.56
N GLY A 52 -4.97 -4.94 -1.59
CA GLY A 52 -4.36 -4.04 -2.57
C GLY A 52 -5.39 -3.21 -3.34
N LYS A 53 -6.52 -3.83 -3.72
CA LYS A 53 -7.65 -3.10 -4.35
C LYS A 53 -8.23 -2.05 -3.41
N PHE A 54 -8.49 -2.43 -2.15
CA PHE A 54 -8.97 -1.49 -1.14
C PHE A 54 -7.96 -0.34 -0.90
N ALA A 55 -6.68 -0.67 -0.75
CA ALA A 55 -5.63 0.34 -0.55
C ALA A 55 -5.55 1.32 -1.73
N LYS A 56 -5.65 0.81 -2.97
CA LYS A 56 -5.70 1.64 -4.17
C LYS A 56 -6.85 2.64 -4.11
N GLU A 57 -8.08 2.19 -3.87
CA GLU A 57 -9.24 3.08 -3.78
C GLU A 57 -9.07 4.11 -2.65
N PHE A 58 -8.56 3.69 -1.51
CA PHE A 58 -8.30 4.57 -0.37
C PHE A 58 -7.28 5.67 -0.71
N ILE A 59 -6.15 5.30 -1.34
CA ILE A 59 -5.08 6.23 -1.73
C ILE A 59 -5.57 7.21 -2.79
N PHE A 60 -6.35 6.75 -3.77
CA PHE A 60 -6.88 7.60 -4.84
C PHE A 60 -7.91 8.62 -4.32
N ASN A 61 -8.55 8.32 -3.21
CA ASN A 61 -9.55 9.19 -2.58
C ASN A 61 -9.03 9.91 -1.33
N ILE A 62 -7.71 10.03 -1.15
CA ILE A 62 -7.09 10.58 0.05
C ILE A 62 -7.55 12.00 0.35
N SER A 63 -7.70 12.85 -0.67
CA SER A 63 -8.12 14.24 -0.54
C SER A 63 -9.51 14.40 0.08
N GLU A 64 -10.40 13.45 -0.17
CA GLU A 64 -11.75 13.45 0.43
C GLU A 64 -11.78 12.68 1.75
N THR A 65 -11.09 11.53 1.80
CA THR A 65 -11.17 10.60 2.93
C THR A 65 -10.43 11.09 4.16
N LEU A 66 -9.29 11.76 3.97
CA LEU A 66 -8.40 12.19 5.07
C LEU A 66 -8.34 13.71 5.24
N LYS A 67 -9.21 14.45 4.58
CA LYS A 67 -9.26 15.89 4.74
C LYS A 67 -9.65 16.27 6.19
N THR A 68 -9.01 17.32 6.70
CA THR A 68 -9.25 17.87 8.03
C THR A 68 -9.39 19.39 7.93
N GLU A 69 -9.91 20.04 8.98
CA GLU A 69 -9.92 21.51 9.05
C GLU A 69 -8.53 22.11 8.90
N LYS A 70 -7.51 21.46 9.48
CA LYS A 70 -6.11 21.93 9.43
C LYS A 70 -5.41 21.58 8.11
N ASN A 71 -5.87 20.56 7.41
CA ASN A 71 -5.36 20.15 6.09
C ASN A 71 -6.53 19.81 5.17
N PRO A 72 -7.12 20.81 4.49
CA PRO A 72 -8.29 20.61 3.64
C PRO A 72 -7.97 19.87 2.32
N ASN A 73 -6.70 19.76 1.94
CA ASN A 73 -6.26 19.12 0.70
C ASN A 73 -5.09 18.15 0.99
N PRO A 74 -5.29 17.07 1.77
CA PRO A 74 -4.25 16.09 2.02
C PRO A 74 -3.85 15.39 0.73
N THR A 75 -2.56 15.09 0.62
CA THR A 75 -2.01 14.34 -0.51
C THR A 75 -0.97 13.35 -0.01
N ALA A 76 -0.68 12.35 -0.79
CA ALA A 76 0.44 11.43 -0.59
C ALA A 76 1.43 11.47 -1.76
N SER A 77 1.41 12.54 -2.57
CA SER A 77 2.27 12.71 -3.76
C SER A 77 2.31 11.44 -4.62
N MET A 78 1.13 10.89 -4.90
CA MET A 78 0.98 9.62 -5.59
C MET A 78 1.46 9.70 -7.04
N VAL A 79 2.25 8.69 -7.44
CA VAL A 79 2.62 8.44 -8.83
C VAL A 79 2.14 7.05 -9.23
N ALA A 80 1.12 7.00 -10.10
CA ALA A 80 0.50 5.76 -10.55
C ALA A 80 1.08 5.36 -11.92
N ASN A 81 2.27 4.78 -11.90
CA ASN A 81 3.02 4.36 -13.10
C ASN A 81 3.05 2.83 -13.32
N GLY A 82 2.30 2.07 -12.52
CA GLY A 82 2.20 0.63 -12.61
C GLY A 82 3.36 -0.12 -11.94
N TYR A 83 3.27 -1.44 -11.99
CA TYR A 83 4.33 -2.37 -11.61
C TYR A 83 4.54 -3.39 -12.72
N LEU A 84 5.79 -3.66 -13.03
CA LEU A 84 6.23 -4.78 -13.85
C LEU A 84 6.89 -5.80 -12.92
N LEU A 85 6.35 -7.02 -12.89
CA LEU A 85 6.96 -8.15 -12.18
C LEU A 85 7.45 -9.15 -13.22
N MET A 86 8.71 -9.55 -13.11
CA MET A 86 9.37 -10.47 -14.06
C MET A 86 9.80 -11.72 -13.31
N PHE A 87 9.58 -12.88 -13.91
CA PHE A 87 9.82 -14.18 -13.31
C PHE A 87 10.68 -15.03 -14.22
N GLY A 88 11.74 -15.61 -13.67
CA GLY A 88 12.51 -16.65 -14.34
C GLY A 88 11.74 -17.96 -14.38
N PRO A 89 12.27 -18.98 -15.11
CA PRO A 89 11.63 -20.29 -15.26
C PRO A 89 11.29 -20.97 -13.91
N GLU A 90 12.11 -20.77 -12.89
CA GLU A 90 11.96 -21.37 -11.58
C GLU A 90 10.72 -20.89 -10.81
N HIS A 91 10.18 -19.71 -11.14
CA HIS A 91 9.01 -19.11 -10.49
C HIS A 91 7.80 -18.97 -11.42
N ALA A 92 7.92 -19.35 -12.70
CA ALA A 92 6.88 -19.17 -13.70
C ALA A 92 5.60 -19.95 -13.35
N ASP A 93 5.71 -21.18 -12.89
CA ASP A 93 4.56 -22.02 -12.52
C ASP A 93 3.76 -21.45 -11.36
N GLU A 94 4.44 -20.88 -10.36
CA GLU A 94 3.78 -20.21 -9.24
C GLU A 94 3.02 -18.97 -9.73
N GLN A 95 3.65 -18.21 -10.61
CA GLN A 95 3.01 -17.02 -11.20
C GLN A 95 1.81 -17.40 -12.06
N TYR A 96 1.87 -18.46 -12.86
CA TYR A 96 0.71 -18.91 -13.65
C TYR A 96 -0.46 -19.33 -12.76
N LYS A 97 -0.21 -20.01 -11.64
CA LYS A 97 -1.25 -20.30 -10.63
C LYS A 97 -1.83 -19.04 -10.00
N ALA A 98 -0.99 -18.03 -9.73
CA ALA A 98 -1.46 -16.76 -9.18
C ALA A 98 -2.38 -15.98 -10.14
N LEU A 99 -2.23 -16.14 -11.45
CA LEU A 99 -3.10 -15.49 -12.43
C LEU A 99 -4.57 -15.90 -12.32
N GLU A 100 -4.87 -17.10 -11.84
CA GLU A 100 -6.24 -17.51 -11.54
C GLU A 100 -6.85 -16.63 -10.43
N ASN A 101 -6.08 -16.36 -9.39
CA ASN A 101 -6.48 -15.46 -8.31
C ASN A 101 -6.61 -14.01 -8.80
N HIS A 102 -5.68 -13.55 -9.66
CA HIS A 102 -5.75 -12.23 -10.27
C HIS A 102 -7.04 -12.05 -11.07
N LYS A 103 -7.40 -13.05 -11.88
CA LYS A 103 -8.64 -13.06 -12.66
C LYS A 103 -9.88 -13.10 -11.75
N ALA A 104 -9.90 -13.99 -10.76
CA ALA A 104 -11.01 -14.14 -9.83
C ALA A 104 -11.26 -12.86 -8.99
N CYS A 105 -10.21 -12.10 -8.70
CA CYS A 105 -10.30 -10.86 -7.94
C CYS A 105 -10.39 -9.60 -8.82
N ASP A 106 -10.45 -9.75 -10.15
CA ASP A 106 -10.41 -8.62 -11.08
C ASP A 106 -9.26 -7.65 -10.77
N ALA A 107 -8.04 -8.20 -10.72
CA ALA A 107 -6.83 -7.42 -10.43
C ALA A 107 -6.37 -6.55 -11.62
N GLY A 108 -6.91 -6.77 -12.81
CA GLY A 108 -6.51 -6.06 -14.03
C GLY A 108 -5.09 -6.38 -14.51
N THR A 109 -4.56 -7.53 -14.08
CA THR A 109 -3.21 -7.97 -14.43
C THR A 109 -3.16 -8.50 -15.86
N LYS A 110 -2.20 -8.03 -16.62
CA LYS A 110 -1.81 -8.58 -17.92
C LYS A 110 -0.61 -9.51 -17.73
N ASN A 111 -0.61 -10.63 -18.42
CA ASN A 111 0.51 -11.55 -18.47
C ASN A 111 1.07 -11.65 -19.89
N ILE A 112 2.39 -11.64 -20.00
CA ILE A 112 3.12 -11.79 -21.28
C ILE A 112 4.26 -12.78 -21.10
N LYS A 113 4.68 -13.41 -22.19
CA LYS A 113 5.91 -14.20 -22.23
C LYS A 113 7.14 -13.29 -22.17
N GLY A 114 8.24 -13.79 -21.62
CA GLY A 114 9.50 -13.04 -21.58
C GLY A 114 9.95 -12.58 -22.98
N THR A 115 9.73 -13.40 -24.01
CA THR A 115 10.02 -13.06 -25.43
C THR A 115 9.22 -11.89 -25.97
N GLU A 116 8.13 -11.51 -25.33
CA GLU A 116 7.28 -10.38 -25.72
C GLU A 116 7.59 -9.11 -24.93
N LEU A 117 8.45 -9.20 -23.91
CA LEU A 117 8.73 -8.12 -22.97
C LEU A 117 9.20 -6.83 -23.69
N SER A 118 10.08 -6.96 -24.67
CA SER A 118 10.62 -5.84 -25.44
C SER A 118 9.58 -5.08 -26.27
N LYS A 119 8.43 -5.69 -26.57
CA LYS A 119 7.33 -5.00 -27.28
C LYS A 119 6.62 -3.98 -26.38
N TYR A 120 6.56 -4.27 -25.09
CA TYR A 120 5.88 -3.42 -24.09
C TYR A 120 6.87 -2.54 -23.32
N PHE A 121 8.08 -3.06 -23.09
CA PHE A 121 9.10 -2.43 -22.26
C PHE A 121 10.47 -2.51 -22.98
N PRO A 122 10.70 -1.73 -24.03
CA PRO A 122 11.88 -1.86 -24.91
C PRO A 122 13.22 -1.53 -24.21
N TYR A 123 13.15 -0.92 -23.03
CA TYR A 123 14.30 -0.57 -22.19
C TYR A 123 14.64 -1.64 -21.13
N VAL A 124 13.88 -2.75 -21.10
CA VAL A 124 14.09 -3.83 -20.13
C VAL A 124 14.79 -5.01 -20.82
N ASN A 125 15.83 -5.55 -20.19
CA ASN A 125 16.45 -6.79 -20.66
C ASN A 125 15.54 -7.97 -20.33
N SER A 126 15.28 -8.81 -21.33
CA SER A 126 14.41 -9.99 -21.22
C SER A 126 15.17 -11.31 -21.01
N ASP A 127 16.50 -11.28 -20.94
CA ASP A 127 17.30 -12.49 -20.79
C ASP A 127 16.95 -13.21 -19.48
N GLY A 128 16.68 -14.51 -19.55
CA GLY A 128 16.31 -15.34 -18.41
C GLY A 128 14.89 -15.11 -17.87
N ILE A 129 14.06 -14.28 -18.52
CA ILE A 129 12.67 -14.06 -18.15
C ILE A 129 11.76 -15.03 -18.90
N GLU A 130 11.03 -15.86 -18.18
CA GLU A 130 10.02 -16.78 -18.73
C GLU A 130 8.68 -16.07 -18.91
N THR A 131 8.24 -15.35 -17.89
CA THR A 131 6.96 -14.63 -17.89
C THR A 131 7.05 -13.31 -17.16
N ALA A 132 6.22 -12.36 -17.54
CA ALA A 132 6.09 -11.09 -16.83
C ALA A 132 4.63 -10.70 -16.68
N THR A 133 4.33 -10.01 -15.58
CA THR A 133 3.00 -9.45 -15.32
C THR A 133 3.07 -7.97 -15.05
N PHE A 134 2.06 -7.26 -15.50
CA PHE A 134 1.92 -5.83 -15.27
C PHE A 134 0.45 -5.43 -15.25
N THR A 135 0.16 -4.27 -14.71
CA THR A 135 -1.17 -3.66 -14.75
C THR A 135 -1.15 -2.45 -15.65
N ASP A 136 -2.32 -2.05 -16.14
CA ASP A 136 -2.47 -0.79 -16.84
C ASP A 136 -2.07 0.38 -15.92
N ASN A 137 -1.56 1.43 -16.52
CA ASN A 137 -1.22 2.68 -15.84
C ASN A 137 -2.41 3.19 -15.00
N LYS A 138 -2.11 3.85 -13.89
CA LYS A 138 -3.06 4.47 -12.96
C LYS A 138 -3.72 3.52 -11.95
N THR A 139 -3.22 2.31 -11.78
CA THR A 139 -3.80 1.36 -10.81
C THR A 139 -2.83 0.93 -9.72
N GLU A 140 -1.55 1.05 -9.97
CA GLU A 140 -0.43 0.70 -9.08
C GLU A 140 0.66 1.75 -9.21
N GLY A 141 1.53 1.84 -8.21
CA GLY A 141 2.62 2.81 -8.23
C GLY A 141 3.23 3.03 -6.85
N TRP A 142 3.53 4.26 -6.52
CA TRP A 142 4.10 4.62 -5.24
C TRP A 142 3.52 5.94 -4.71
N ILE A 143 3.66 6.14 -3.43
CA ILE A 143 3.26 7.33 -2.68
C ILE A 143 4.41 7.81 -1.81
N ASP A 144 4.35 9.05 -1.36
CA ASP A 144 5.19 9.51 -0.26
C ASP A 144 4.67 8.92 1.06
N PRO A 145 5.41 8.00 1.70
CA PRO A 145 4.95 7.33 2.90
C PRO A 145 4.85 8.27 4.11
N PHE A 146 5.67 9.32 4.14
CA PHE A 146 5.60 10.34 5.19
C PHE A 146 4.30 11.13 5.13
N MET A 147 3.97 11.63 3.94
CA MET A 147 2.75 12.40 3.71
C MET A 147 1.50 11.59 3.97
N PHE A 148 1.48 10.33 3.52
CA PHE A 148 0.35 9.42 3.75
C PHE A 148 0.15 9.13 5.24
N HIS A 149 1.23 8.80 5.95
CA HIS A 149 1.18 8.59 7.40
C HIS A 149 0.70 9.83 8.14
N ALA A 150 1.21 11.01 7.78
CA ALA A 150 0.81 12.27 8.40
C ALA A 150 -0.68 12.59 8.19
N ALA A 151 -1.21 12.32 6.99
CA ALA A 151 -2.62 12.50 6.69
C ALA A 151 -3.52 11.56 7.52
N LEU A 152 -3.19 10.27 7.60
CA LEU A 152 -3.89 9.31 8.44
C LEU A 152 -3.89 9.70 9.92
N LYS A 153 -2.72 10.06 10.45
CA LYS A 153 -2.58 10.51 11.84
C LYS A 153 -3.40 11.77 12.11
N SER A 154 -3.31 12.77 11.23
CA SER A 154 -4.06 14.03 11.36
C SER A 154 -5.56 13.79 11.40
N LYS A 155 -6.07 12.94 10.51
CA LYS A 155 -7.51 12.59 10.47
C LYS A 155 -7.93 11.78 11.69
N ALA A 156 -7.11 10.83 12.15
CA ALA A 156 -7.39 10.08 13.36
C ALA A 156 -7.50 10.99 14.60
N ILE A 157 -6.61 11.98 14.72
CA ILE A 157 -6.66 12.98 15.81
C ILE A 157 -7.94 13.82 15.73
N GLU A 158 -8.32 14.29 14.53
CA GLU A 158 -9.56 15.04 14.35
C GLU A 158 -10.79 14.22 14.76
N LEU A 159 -10.75 12.91 14.53
CA LEU A 159 -11.80 11.96 14.96
C LEU A 159 -11.72 11.57 16.44
N GLY A 160 -10.80 12.15 17.22
CA GLY A 160 -10.70 11.96 18.66
C GLY A 160 -9.64 10.96 19.13
N ALA A 161 -8.77 10.44 18.25
CA ALA A 161 -7.65 9.61 18.68
C ALA A 161 -6.59 10.43 19.41
N GLU A 162 -6.08 9.89 20.51
CA GLU A 162 -4.95 10.45 21.23
C GLU A 162 -3.64 9.80 20.78
N PHE A 163 -2.61 10.61 20.48
CA PHE A 163 -1.26 10.12 20.20
C PHE A 163 -0.33 10.61 21.31
N VAL A 164 0.21 9.68 22.09
CA VAL A 164 1.09 9.98 23.22
C VAL A 164 2.47 9.39 23.03
N LYS A 165 3.50 10.11 23.48
CA LYS A 165 4.87 9.58 23.51
C LYS A 165 4.99 8.60 24.67
N GLY A 166 5.45 7.38 24.38
CA GLY A 166 5.66 6.36 25.38
C GLY A 166 6.06 5.02 24.77
N GLU A 167 6.41 4.09 25.62
CA GLU A 167 6.76 2.73 25.23
C GLU A 167 6.07 1.75 26.18
N ILE A 168 5.35 0.79 25.62
CA ILE A 168 4.72 -0.29 26.39
C ILE A 168 5.81 -1.33 26.70
N LYS A 169 6.07 -1.57 27.99
CA LYS A 169 7.03 -2.57 28.45
C LYS A 169 6.38 -3.90 28.78
N SER A 170 5.17 -3.87 29.30
CA SER A 170 4.39 -5.06 29.63
C SER A 170 2.91 -4.79 29.54
N LEU A 171 2.13 -5.82 29.33
CA LEU A 171 0.68 -5.82 29.51
C LEU A 171 0.43 -6.54 30.83
N SER A 172 -0.25 -5.89 31.76
CA SER A 172 -0.84 -6.51 32.94
C SER A 172 -2.33 -6.64 32.71
N ASP A 173 -2.91 -7.73 33.16
CA ASP A 173 -4.35 -7.87 33.17
C ASP A 173 -4.98 -6.76 34.01
N VAL A 174 -6.00 -6.12 33.44
CA VAL A 174 -6.76 -5.06 34.08
C VAL A 174 -7.94 -5.68 34.80
#